data_7fcdad0c99d5b6e5b109e1d93e401f4e
#
_entry.id   7fcdad0c99d5b6e5b109e1d93e401f4e
#
_cell.length_a   1.000
_cell.length_b   1.000
_cell.length_c   1.000
_cell.angle_alpha   90.00
_cell.angle_beta   90.00
_cell.angle_gamma   90.00
#
_symmetry.space_group_name_H-M   'P 1'
#
loop_
_entity.id
_entity.type
_entity.pdbx_description
1 polymer ?
#
loop_
_entity_poly.entity_id
_entity_poly.type
_entity_poly.pdbx_seq_one_letter_code
_entity_poly.pdbx_strand_id
1 'polypeptide(L)'
;MSTTPLQILNCFDHLSGTARNSPGRNTTEFNRLRWSEIDLPGGVVAVGVEENVDASTDLYQYYLPRLVQQWDTDAPSSTHRQIDGTMVFVDISGFTAMSERLARFGKVGAEEVTEVLGECFKGLLAVAYPLGGRLIKFGGDALLLLFDGPLHERRAVNAAVGMQHAIRTLGKVKTSAGNMTLRMSIGAHSGAFHFFLVGDSHRELILTGPAATETVKMEGAAEATEIVISKATASVLPKAAVGRPKEPGFLVRAAVPDVDEGTVDVRPPPGNLEQYIPVAVRESILAGANEPEHRQVTVAFLHFMGVDDLLSEQGPAAVSRALSELIGQVQKAIDPRGVAFLATDVYDDGGKIILAAGAPTATGNDSERMLLALREMVGQDHELPIRIGVNRGHVFSGDVGPAYRRTYTIMGDDVNLAARLMSAASPGEIYATPVVVDGSRTLFATRALEPFSVKGKAEPVQAFEVGEETGTRST
;
A
#
# COMPACT_ATOMS: atom_id res chain seq x y z
N MET A 1 -36.55 32.30 -5.50
CA MET A 1 -35.73 33.40 -5.00
C MET A 1 -34.39 32.80 -4.68
N SER A 2 -33.44 33.14 -5.50
CA SER A 2 -32.07 32.68 -5.53
C SER A 2 -31.27 33.30 -4.38
N THR A 3 -30.62 32.51 -3.55
CA THR A 3 -29.55 32.96 -2.66
C THR A 3 -28.23 32.32 -3.09
N THR A 4 -27.39 33.12 -3.65
CA THR A 4 -26.04 32.88 -4.12
C THR A 4 -25.10 32.62 -2.92
N PRO A 5 -24.12 31.73 -2.98
CA PRO A 5 -23.10 31.53 -1.95
C PRO A 5 -21.96 32.54 -2.13
N LEU A 6 -22.07 33.72 -1.51
CA LEU A 6 -21.09 34.80 -1.59
C LEU A 6 -20.83 35.45 -0.22
N GLN A 7 -20.78 34.66 0.85
CA GLN A 7 -20.54 35.18 2.20
C GLN A 7 -19.39 34.54 3.00
N ILE A 8 -18.51 33.77 2.38
CA ILE A 8 -17.34 33.18 3.08
C ILE A 8 -16.02 33.88 2.72
N LEU A 9 -16.05 34.92 1.88
CA LEU A 9 -14.83 35.59 1.37
C LEU A 9 -14.34 36.79 2.23
N ASN A 10 -14.91 37.11 3.37
CA ASN A 10 -14.56 38.33 4.11
C ASN A 10 -13.90 38.14 5.49
N CYS A 11 -13.29 37.00 5.79
CA CYS A 11 -12.54 36.78 7.02
C CYS A 11 -11.01 36.81 6.88
N PHE A 12 -10.46 37.09 5.70
CA PHE A 12 -9.00 36.99 5.46
C PHE A 12 -8.20 38.32 5.47
N ASP A 13 -8.82 39.49 5.65
CA ASP A 13 -8.11 40.78 5.51
C ASP A 13 -7.57 41.38 6.82
N HIS A 14 -7.51 40.64 7.94
CA HIS A 14 -7.10 41.27 9.22
C HIS A 14 -5.85 40.66 9.89
N LEU A 15 -4.99 39.91 9.21
CA LEU A 15 -3.74 39.37 9.79
C LEU A 15 -2.46 39.69 9.01
N SER A 16 -2.34 40.90 8.44
CA SER A 16 -1.04 41.46 7.98
C SER A 16 -0.51 42.46 8.99
N GLY A 17 -0.03 41.99 10.12
CA GLY A 17 0.65 42.79 11.16
C GLY A 17 2.15 42.50 11.15
N THR A 18 2.92 43.51 10.79
CA THR A 18 4.39 43.57 10.79
C THR A 18 5.01 43.24 12.15
N ALA A 19 5.82 42.17 12.23
CA ALA A 19 6.69 41.92 13.38
C ALA A 19 8.13 42.32 13.07
N ARG A 20 8.64 43.28 13.91
CA ARG A 20 10.03 43.75 13.91
C ARG A 20 10.97 42.68 14.50
N ASN A 21 12.17 42.59 13.91
CA ASN A 21 13.30 41.81 14.36
C ASN A 21 13.73 42.13 15.81
N SER A 22 13.97 41.04 16.59
CA SER A 22 14.89 41.03 17.74
C SER A 22 15.66 39.72 17.76
N PRO A 23 16.97 39.70 18.00
CA PRO A 23 17.82 38.54 17.84
C PRO A 23 17.92 37.70 19.13
N GLY A 24 17.85 36.41 18.99
CA GLY A 24 18.33 35.48 19.99
C GLY A 24 17.33 34.46 20.54
N ARG A 25 17.17 33.35 19.82
CA ARG A 25 16.98 32.00 20.37
C ARG A 25 16.99 30.99 19.23
N ASN A 26 17.93 30.06 19.26
CA ASN A 26 17.94 28.86 18.40
C ASN A 26 16.71 28.00 18.72
N THR A 27 15.73 28.03 17.84
CA THR A 27 14.68 27.01 17.75
C THR A 27 14.54 26.68 16.28
N THR A 28 14.78 25.44 15.95
CA THR A 28 14.58 24.89 14.60
C THR A 28 13.09 25.02 14.26
N GLU A 29 12.75 26.10 13.52
CA GLU A 29 11.41 26.28 12.98
C GLU A 29 11.20 25.28 11.84
N PHE A 30 10.40 24.26 12.06
CA PHE A 30 9.83 23.46 10.99
C PHE A 30 8.79 24.30 10.24
N ASN A 31 9.00 24.40 8.92
CA ASN A 31 8.21 25.18 8.00
C ASN A 31 6.71 24.85 8.08
N ARG A 32 5.89 25.89 8.27
CA ARG A 32 4.44 25.85 8.07
C ARG A 32 4.13 25.45 6.63
N LEU A 33 3.47 24.32 6.43
CA LEU A 33 2.95 23.92 5.14
C LEU A 33 1.78 24.85 4.76
N ARG A 34 1.98 25.69 3.74
CA ARG A 34 0.89 26.40 3.06
C ARG A 34 0.34 25.48 1.99
N TRP A 35 -0.97 25.20 2.05
CA TRP A 35 -1.68 24.49 1.00
C TRP A 35 -1.87 25.43 -0.19
N SER A 36 -1.46 25.00 -1.39
CA SER A 36 -1.78 25.66 -2.64
C SER A 36 -3.15 25.20 -3.14
N GLU A 37 -3.96 26.13 -3.60
CA GLU A 37 -5.24 25.89 -4.23
C GLU A 37 -5.07 25.00 -5.47
N ILE A 38 -5.90 23.94 -5.57
CA ILE A 38 -5.96 23.10 -6.77
C ILE A 38 -7.26 23.48 -7.51
N ASP A 39 -7.11 24.08 -8.69
CA ASP A 39 -8.21 24.34 -9.61
C ASP A 39 -8.70 23.02 -10.21
N LEU A 40 -9.86 22.54 -9.78
CA LEU A 40 -10.58 21.42 -10.39
C LEU A 40 -11.77 21.95 -11.18
N PRO A 41 -12.15 21.31 -12.31
CA PRO A 41 -13.36 21.67 -13.04
C PRO A 41 -14.60 21.40 -12.17
N GLY A 42 -15.11 22.44 -11.51
CA GLY A 42 -16.25 22.36 -10.59
C GLY A 42 -16.13 23.22 -9.33
N GLY A 43 -14.99 23.86 -9.11
CA GLY A 43 -14.75 24.75 -7.97
C GLY A 43 -13.52 24.39 -7.14
N VAL A 44 -12.96 25.38 -6.50
CA VAL A 44 -11.79 25.27 -5.63
C VAL A 44 -12.23 24.61 -4.31
N VAL A 45 -11.66 23.49 -3.94
CA VAL A 45 -11.82 22.89 -2.61
C VAL A 45 -10.51 23.11 -1.85
N ALA A 46 -10.53 24.03 -0.89
CA ALA A 46 -9.43 24.23 0.05
C ALA A 46 -9.65 23.28 1.24
N VAL A 47 -8.86 22.23 1.35
CA VAL A 47 -8.78 21.42 2.58
C VAL A 47 -7.67 22.01 3.44
N GLY A 48 -8.01 22.96 4.27
CA GLY A 48 -7.12 23.52 5.28
C GLY A 48 -7.20 22.69 6.55
N VAL A 49 -6.12 21.98 6.91
CA VAL A 49 -5.85 21.57 8.28
C VAL A 49 -4.64 22.37 8.74
N GLU A 50 -4.87 23.53 9.39
CA GLU A 50 -3.85 24.16 10.23
C GLU A 50 -3.78 23.37 11.55
N GLU A 51 -2.85 22.45 11.68
CA GLU A 51 -2.43 21.95 12.98
C GLU A 51 -1.16 22.69 13.40
N ASN A 52 -1.22 23.35 14.56
CA ASN A 52 -0.04 23.64 15.35
C ASN A 52 0.54 22.28 15.79
N VAL A 53 1.46 21.76 15.02
CA VAL A 53 2.17 20.52 15.34
C VAL A 53 3.11 20.85 16.49
N ASP A 54 2.73 20.46 17.70
CA ASP A 54 3.62 20.44 18.85
C ASP A 54 4.82 19.53 18.51
N ALA A 55 6.02 19.89 18.92
CA ALA A 55 7.26 19.16 18.60
C ALA A 55 7.28 17.71 19.17
N SER A 56 6.26 17.34 19.93
CA SER A 56 6.00 16.00 20.46
C SER A 56 5.09 15.13 19.57
N THR A 57 4.65 15.62 18.40
CA THR A 57 3.76 14.86 17.52
C THR A 57 4.51 13.67 16.95
N ASP A 58 4.04 12.48 17.24
CA ASP A 58 4.61 11.22 16.84
C ASP A 58 4.73 11.14 15.31
N LEU A 59 5.96 11.12 14.78
CA LEU A 59 6.25 11.02 13.34
C LEU A 59 5.55 9.82 12.69
N TYR A 60 5.26 8.79 13.45
CA TYR A 60 4.64 7.57 12.98
C TYR A 60 3.20 7.75 12.49
N GLN A 61 2.49 8.79 12.93
CA GLN A 61 1.11 9.07 12.47
C GLN A 61 1.02 9.22 10.94
N TYR A 62 2.06 9.72 10.30
CA TYR A 62 2.08 9.90 8.84
C TYR A 62 2.23 8.58 8.08
N TYR A 63 2.68 7.51 8.74
CA TYR A 63 2.86 6.19 8.15
C TYR A 63 1.66 5.25 8.39
N LEU A 64 0.76 5.61 9.28
CA LEU A 64 -0.34 4.75 9.71
C LEU A 64 -1.70 5.22 9.17
N PRO A 65 -2.58 4.29 8.75
CA PRO A 65 -3.96 4.64 8.45
C PRO A 65 -4.70 5.06 9.73
N ARG A 66 -5.65 5.98 9.62
CA ARG A 66 -6.45 6.43 10.77
C ARG A 66 -7.14 5.28 11.51
N LEU A 67 -7.53 4.25 10.78
CA LEU A 67 -8.11 3.03 11.37
C LEU A 67 -7.19 2.42 12.44
N VAL A 68 -5.88 2.37 12.19
CA VAL A 68 -4.87 1.87 13.16
C VAL A 68 -4.64 2.88 14.28
N GLN A 69 -4.51 4.16 13.94
CA GLN A 69 -4.28 5.21 14.92
C GLN A 69 -5.38 5.27 16.01
N GLN A 70 -6.61 4.91 15.64
CA GLN A 70 -7.77 4.93 16.53
C GLN A 70 -8.19 3.54 17.03
N TRP A 71 -7.41 2.49 16.70
CA TRP A 71 -7.81 1.11 16.98
C TRP A 71 -8.10 0.85 18.44
N ASP A 72 -7.17 1.18 19.32
CA ASP A 72 -7.31 0.92 20.75
C ASP A 72 -8.37 1.79 21.43
N THR A 73 -8.73 2.94 20.82
CA THR A 73 -9.85 3.77 21.29
C THR A 73 -11.20 3.18 20.88
N ASP A 74 -11.31 2.78 19.61
CA ASP A 74 -12.59 2.31 19.04
C ASP A 74 -12.88 0.84 19.37
N ALA A 75 -11.84 0.03 19.58
CA ALA A 75 -11.95 -1.40 19.87
C ALA A 75 -10.85 -1.86 20.85
N PRO A 76 -10.91 -1.45 22.13
CA PRO A 76 -9.89 -1.77 23.13
C PRO A 76 -9.63 -3.28 23.23
N SER A 77 -8.35 -3.68 23.20
CA SER A 77 -7.90 -5.08 23.32
C SER A 77 -8.44 -6.03 22.23
N SER A 78 -9.10 -5.52 21.20
CA SER A 78 -9.55 -6.34 20.08
C SER A 78 -8.43 -6.53 19.06
N THR A 79 -8.32 -7.74 18.55
CA THR A 79 -7.45 -8.05 17.39
C THR A 79 -8.21 -8.09 16.08
N HIS A 80 -9.53 -7.86 16.10
CA HIS A 80 -10.39 -7.91 14.94
C HIS A 80 -11.46 -6.81 14.96
N ARG A 81 -11.73 -6.23 13.80
CA ARG A 81 -12.85 -5.32 13.53
C ARG A 81 -13.51 -5.71 12.22
N GLN A 82 -14.83 -5.68 12.20
CA GLN A 82 -15.62 -5.76 10.97
C GLN A 82 -16.22 -4.38 10.69
N ILE A 83 -16.12 -3.94 9.43
CA ILE A 83 -16.68 -2.66 8.98
C ILE A 83 -17.47 -2.91 7.70
N ASP A 84 -18.74 -2.55 7.71
CA ASP A 84 -19.56 -2.55 6.51
C ASP A 84 -19.26 -1.30 5.69
N GLY A 85 -18.92 -1.50 4.41
CA GLY A 85 -18.44 -0.40 3.57
C GLY A 85 -18.27 -0.78 2.11
N THR A 86 -17.69 0.14 1.37
CA THR A 86 -17.20 -0.09 0.00
C THR A 86 -15.69 0.11 -0.03
N MET A 87 -14.98 -0.93 -0.45
CA MET A 87 -13.54 -0.84 -0.72
C MET A 87 -13.33 -0.49 -2.18
N VAL A 88 -12.41 0.44 -2.42
CA VAL A 88 -11.97 0.86 -3.75
C VAL A 88 -10.49 0.59 -3.87
N PHE A 89 -10.13 -0.31 -4.78
CA PHE A 89 -8.75 -0.62 -5.10
C PHE A 89 -8.38 0.07 -6.41
N VAL A 90 -7.37 0.92 -6.37
CA VAL A 90 -6.87 1.74 -7.49
C VAL A 90 -5.46 1.28 -7.81
N ASP A 91 -5.20 0.88 -9.05
CA ASP A 91 -3.86 0.55 -9.54
C ASP A 91 -3.42 1.53 -10.63
N ILE A 92 -2.21 2.11 -10.49
CA ILE A 92 -1.66 3.08 -11.45
C ILE A 92 -0.77 2.36 -12.45
N SER A 93 -1.28 2.14 -13.63
CA SER A 93 -0.55 1.50 -14.73
C SER A 93 0.42 2.43 -15.44
N GLY A 94 1.58 1.89 -15.84
CA GLY A 94 2.67 2.62 -16.49
C GLY A 94 3.75 3.09 -15.53
N PHE A 95 3.53 2.98 -14.22
CA PHE A 95 4.48 3.43 -13.19
C PHE A 95 5.76 2.58 -13.17
N THR A 96 5.66 1.26 -13.22
CA THR A 96 6.84 0.37 -13.26
C THR A 96 7.76 0.72 -14.42
N ALA A 97 7.22 0.90 -15.64
CA ALA A 97 8.01 1.28 -16.81
C ALA A 97 8.63 2.68 -16.67
N MET A 98 7.99 3.59 -15.95
CA MET A 98 8.54 4.91 -15.64
C MET A 98 9.72 4.80 -14.68
N SER A 99 9.54 4.08 -13.57
CA SER A 99 10.58 3.87 -12.55
C SER A 99 11.83 3.21 -13.14
N GLU A 100 11.68 2.20 -14.00
CA GLU A 100 12.81 1.56 -14.71
C GLU A 100 13.57 2.52 -15.63
N ARG A 101 12.87 3.40 -16.35
CA ARG A 101 13.53 4.41 -17.19
C ARG A 101 14.28 5.44 -16.34
N LEU A 102 13.68 5.84 -15.21
CA LEU A 102 14.28 6.81 -14.28
C LEU A 102 15.45 6.23 -13.49
N ALA A 103 15.48 4.91 -13.25
CA ALA A 103 16.61 4.24 -12.59
C ALA A 103 17.98 4.54 -13.24
N ARG A 104 18.01 4.82 -14.55
CA ARG A 104 19.22 5.18 -15.29
C ARG A 104 19.81 6.53 -14.89
N PHE A 105 19.04 7.37 -14.20
CA PHE A 105 19.44 8.69 -13.72
C PHE A 105 19.86 8.68 -12.24
N GLY A 106 19.98 7.48 -11.62
CA GLY A 106 20.45 7.32 -10.24
C GLY A 106 19.57 8.07 -9.23
N LYS A 107 20.19 8.88 -8.35
CA LYS A 107 19.48 9.61 -7.29
C LYS A 107 18.41 10.57 -7.83
N VAL A 108 18.73 11.32 -8.90
CA VAL A 108 17.76 12.23 -9.54
C VAL A 108 16.52 11.48 -10.02
N GLY A 109 16.73 10.32 -10.63
CA GLY A 109 15.61 9.48 -11.06
C GLY A 109 14.76 8.95 -9.91
N ALA A 110 15.36 8.60 -8.78
CA ALA A 110 14.63 8.18 -7.59
C ALA A 110 13.81 9.34 -6.98
N GLU A 111 14.37 10.53 -6.92
CA GLU A 111 13.65 11.74 -6.48
C GLU A 111 12.45 12.04 -7.39
N GLU A 112 12.62 11.95 -8.72
CA GLU A 112 11.51 12.13 -9.68
C GLU A 112 10.41 11.06 -9.53
N VAL A 113 10.77 9.80 -9.27
CA VAL A 113 9.81 8.72 -8.98
C VAL A 113 8.93 9.10 -7.78
N THR A 114 9.56 9.55 -6.68
CA THR A 114 8.86 9.96 -5.46
C THR A 114 7.95 11.15 -5.70
N GLU A 115 8.44 12.18 -6.41
CA GLU A 115 7.67 13.38 -6.72
C GLU A 115 6.44 13.07 -7.56
N VAL A 116 6.60 12.32 -8.66
CA VAL A 116 5.51 11.96 -9.57
C VAL A 116 4.44 11.15 -8.83
N LEU A 117 4.86 10.12 -8.06
CA LEU A 117 3.91 9.28 -7.34
C LEU A 117 3.23 10.06 -6.21
N GLY A 118 4.00 10.89 -5.48
CA GLY A 118 3.47 11.74 -4.42
C GLY A 118 2.41 12.71 -4.93
N GLU A 119 2.64 13.39 -6.05
CA GLU A 119 1.66 14.31 -6.64
C GLU A 119 0.44 13.56 -7.22
N CYS A 120 0.62 12.38 -7.84
CA CYS A 120 -0.49 11.55 -8.25
C CYS A 120 -1.35 11.13 -7.04
N PHE A 121 -0.75 10.58 -6.00
CA PHE A 121 -1.49 10.16 -4.80
C PHE A 121 -2.19 11.33 -4.11
N LYS A 122 -1.50 12.46 -3.97
CA LYS A 122 -2.08 13.69 -3.40
C LYS A 122 -3.33 14.11 -4.18
N GLY A 123 -3.26 14.15 -5.50
CA GLY A 123 -4.39 14.52 -6.34
C GLY A 123 -5.56 13.52 -6.29
N LEU A 124 -5.28 12.22 -6.25
CA LEU A 124 -6.30 11.18 -6.12
C LEU A 124 -6.97 11.22 -4.73
N LEU A 125 -6.19 11.38 -3.66
CA LEU A 125 -6.71 11.49 -2.30
C LEU A 125 -7.51 12.78 -2.09
N ALA A 126 -7.15 13.89 -2.75
CA ALA A 126 -7.94 15.13 -2.74
C ALA A 126 -9.35 14.94 -3.31
N VAL A 127 -9.55 13.97 -4.22
CA VAL A 127 -10.88 13.58 -4.72
C VAL A 127 -11.61 12.66 -3.75
N ALA A 128 -10.91 11.68 -3.15
CA ALA A 128 -11.53 10.65 -2.33
C ALA A 128 -11.93 11.15 -0.92
N TYR A 129 -11.11 11.97 -0.28
CA TYR A 129 -11.32 12.40 1.12
C TYR A 129 -12.59 13.22 1.34
N PRO A 130 -12.95 14.22 0.49
CA PRO A 130 -14.21 14.96 0.64
C PRO A 130 -15.46 14.07 0.52
N LEU A 131 -15.33 12.92 -0.16
CA LEU A 131 -16.39 11.92 -0.27
C LEU A 131 -16.36 10.89 0.88
N GLY A 132 -15.54 11.11 1.91
CA GLY A 132 -15.43 10.23 3.07
C GLY A 132 -14.57 8.98 2.84
N GLY A 133 -13.77 8.95 1.78
CA GLY A 133 -12.80 7.90 1.55
C GLY A 133 -11.70 7.93 2.62
N ARG A 134 -11.26 6.77 3.10
CA ARG A 134 -10.16 6.62 4.05
C ARG A 134 -9.09 5.73 3.43
N LEU A 135 -7.87 6.26 3.29
CA LEU A 135 -6.75 5.45 2.80
C LEU A 135 -6.36 4.42 3.86
N ILE A 136 -6.48 3.14 3.50
CA ILE A 136 -6.09 2.01 4.34
C ILE A 136 -4.64 1.63 4.08
N LYS A 137 -4.28 1.38 2.81
CA LYS A 137 -2.93 0.97 2.43
C LYS A 137 -2.48 1.60 1.11
N PHE A 138 -1.17 1.75 0.99
CA PHE A 138 -0.48 1.86 -0.28
C PHE A 138 0.01 0.46 -0.68
N GLY A 139 -0.17 0.06 -1.92
CA GLY A 139 0.34 -1.18 -2.49
C GLY A 139 1.38 -0.89 -3.58
N GLY A 140 2.51 -0.24 -3.23
CA GLY A 140 3.45 0.26 -4.22
C GLY A 140 2.88 1.46 -4.99
N ASP A 141 2.44 1.24 -6.23
CA ASP A 141 1.74 2.21 -7.09
C ASP A 141 0.21 2.15 -6.99
N ALA A 142 -0.31 1.40 -6.03
CA ALA A 142 -1.74 1.23 -5.79
C ALA A 142 -2.23 1.92 -4.51
N LEU A 143 -3.54 2.24 -4.47
CA LEU A 143 -4.24 2.78 -3.31
C LEU A 143 -5.42 1.88 -2.94
N LEU A 144 -5.55 1.58 -1.65
CA LEU A 144 -6.71 0.88 -1.11
C LEU A 144 -7.50 1.82 -0.20
N LEU A 145 -8.71 2.18 -0.61
CA LEU A 145 -9.56 3.16 0.05
C LEU A 145 -10.84 2.51 0.58
N LEU A 146 -11.20 2.81 1.83
CA LEU A 146 -12.46 2.38 2.45
C LEU A 146 -13.42 3.57 2.53
N PHE A 147 -14.66 3.33 2.13
CA PHE A 147 -15.81 4.22 2.34
C PHE A 147 -16.80 3.49 3.24
N ASP A 148 -17.22 4.08 4.34
CA ASP A 148 -18.18 3.51 5.29
C ASP A 148 -19.26 4.51 5.69
N GLY A 149 -20.25 4.06 6.45
CA GLY A 149 -21.40 4.87 6.84
C GLY A 149 -22.44 5.07 5.71
N PRO A 150 -23.37 5.99 5.85
CA PRO A 150 -24.48 6.14 4.91
C PRO A 150 -24.01 6.42 3.47
N LEU A 151 -24.66 5.78 2.50
CA LEU A 151 -24.41 5.96 1.06
C LEU A 151 -22.96 5.71 0.63
N HIS A 152 -22.21 4.88 1.36
CA HIS A 152 -20.82 4.59 1.07
C HIS A 152 -20.60 4.08 -0.36
N GLU A 153 -21.52 3.29 -0.92
CA GLU A 153 -21.43 2.78 -2.29
C GLU A 153 -21.45 3.91 -3.34
N ARG A 154 -22.36 4.87 -3.12
CA ARG A 154 -22.49 6.02 -4.04
C ARG A 154 -21.28 6.94 -3.95
N ARG A 155 -20.81 7.21 -2.73
CA ARG A 155 -19.61 8.03 -2.49
C ARG A 155 -18.36 7.38 -3.06
N ALA A 156 -18.20 6.07 -2.87
CA ALA A 156 -17.10 5.30 -3.43
C ALA A 156 -17.06 5.32 -4.96
N VAL A 157 -18.20 5.12 -5.62
CA VAL A 157 -18.29 5.17 -7.08
C VAL A 157 -18.02 6.59 -7.59
N ASN A 158 -18.51 7.63 -6.92
CA ASN A 158 -18.21 9.01 -7.30
C ASN A 158 -16.73 9.35 -7.13
N ALA A 159 -16.11 8.87 -6.05
CA ALA A 159 -14.66 9.01 -5.86
C ALA A 159 -13.89 8.28 -6.99
N ALA A 160 -14.27 7.05 -7.34
CA ALA A 160 -13.66 6.30 -8.42
C ALA A 160 -13.76 7.03 -9.77
N VAL A 161 -14.94 7.56 -10.10
CA VAL A 161 -15.15 8.35 -11.34
C VAL A 161 -14.32 9.64 -11.30
N GLY A 162 -14.32 10.35 -10.17
CA GLY A 162 -13.54 11.57 -10.00
C GLY A 162 -12.04 11.32 -10.12
N MET A 163 -11.53 10.27 -9.49
CA MET A 163 -10.12 9.87 -9.59
C MET A 163 -9.74 9.48 -11.01
N GLN A 164 -10.62 8.73 -11.74
CA GLN A 164 -10.40 8.43 -13.15
C GLN A 164 -10.36 9.69 -14.03
N HIS A 165 -11.08 10.73 -13.63
CA HIS A 165 -11.01 12.00 -14.32
C HIS A 165 -9.70 12.73 -14.00
N ALA A 166 -9.32 12.80 -12.74
CA ALA A 166 -8.11 13.48 -12.26
C ALA A 166 -6.83 12.90 -12.89
N ILE A 167 -6.70 11.57 -13.00
CA ILE A 167 -5.49 10.92 -13.54
C ILE A 167 -5.25 11.28 -15.01
N ARG A 168 -6.28 11.66 -15.78
CA ARG A 168 -6.12 12.10 -17.18
C ARG A 168 -5.23 13.35 -17.30
N THR A 169 -5.18 14.15 -16.26
CA THR A 169 -4.33 15.35 -16.18
C THR A 169 -3.07 15.04 -15.36
N LEU A 170 -3.22 14.52 -14.16
CA LEU A 170 -2.10 14.18 -13.26
C LEU A 170 -1.14 13.15 -13.87
N GLY A 171 -1.66 12.18 -14.62
CA GLY A 171 -0.86 11.15 -15.25
C GLY A 171 -0.03 11.60 -16.45
N LYS A 172 -0.18 12.84 -16.93
CA LYS A 172 0.68 13.41 -17.98
C LYS A 172 1.92 14.00 -17.35
N VAL A 173 2.94 13.19 -17.16
CA VAL A 173 4.15 13.57 -16.44
C VAL A 173 5.32 13.86 -17.40
N LYS A 174 6.11 14.85 -17.06
CA LYS A 174 7.34 15.19 -17.76
C LYS A 174 8.51 14.93 -16.81
N THR A 175 9.41 14.04 -17.21
CA THR A 175 10.54 13.60 -16.41
C THR A 175 11.85 13.73 -17.21
N SER A 176 12.99 13.52 -16.55
CA SER A 176 14.31 13.41 -17.19
C SER A 176 14.35 12.28 -18.23
N ALA A 177 13.53 11.25 -18.09
CA ALA A 177 13.39 10.16 -19.05
C ALA A 177 12.38 10.46 -20.19
N GLY A 178 11.85 11.68 -20.27
CA GLY A 178 10.91 12.15 -21.29
C GLY A 178 9.47 12.23 -20.80
N ASN A 179 8.54 12.47 -21.73
CA ASN A 179 7.11 12.54 -21.45
C ASN A 179 6.54 11.14 -21.29
N MET A 180 5.75 10.92 -20.24
CA MET A 180 5.08 9.66 -19.97
C MET A 180 3.61 9.89 -19.64
N THR A 181 2.81 8.85 -19.80
CA THR A 181 1.38 8.88 -19.47
C THR A 181 1.05 7.73 -18.56
N LEU A 182 0.70 8.05 -17.33
CA LEU A 182 0.15 7.11 -16.36
C LEU A 182 -1.36 6.99 -16.57
N ARG A 183 -1.90 5.82 -16.34
CA ARG A 183 -3.34 5.53 -16.35
C ARG A 183 -3.66 4.76 -15.07
N MET A 184 -4.93 4.45 -14.85
CA MET A 184 -5.27 3.57 -13.74
C MET A 184 -6.47 2.69 -14.06
N SER A 185 -6.52 1.53 -13.43
CA SER A 185 -7.67 0.65 -13.27
C SER A 185 -8.23 0.77 -11.87
N ILE A 186 -9.53 0.55 -11.71
CA ILE A 186 -10.20 0.61 -10.42
C ILE A 186 -11.16 -0.56 -10.28
N GLY A 187 -11.03 -1.29 -9.16
CA GLY A 187 -11.99 -2.26 -8.69
C GLY A 187 -12.72 -1.77 -7.45
N ALA A 188 -14.02 -2.03 -7.33
CA ALA A 188 -14.75 -1.72 -6.11
C ALA A 188 -15.76 -2.81 -5.73
N HIS A 189 -15.83 -3.09 -4.42
CA HIS A 189 -16.77 -4.04 -3.83
C HIS A 189 -17.38 -3.47 -2.56
N SER A 190 -18.68 -3.74 -2.34
CA SER A 190 -19.42 -3.37 -1.13
C SER A 190 -19.75 -4.61 -0.33
N GLY A 191 -19.43 -4.60 0.96
CA GLY A 191 -19.62 -5.73 1.85
C GLY A 191 -19.07 -5.51 3.25
N ALA A 192 -18.99 -6.58 4.02
CA ALA A 192 -18.39 -6.61 5.35
C ALA A 192 -16.90 -6.91 5.26
N PHE A 193 -16.07 -5.92 5.58
CA PHE A 193 -14.62 -6.03 5.54
C PHE A 193 -14.07 -6.38 6.91
N HIS A 194 -13.20 -7.38 6.96
CA HIS A 194 -12.56 -7.86 8.19
C HIS A 194 -11.12 -7.34 8.26
N PHE A 195 -10.85 -6.61 9.33
CA PHE A 195 -9.55 -6.06 9.66
C PHE A 195 -9.00 -6.76 10.88
N PHE A 196 -7.77 -7.21 10.80
CA PHE A 196 -7.04 -7.85 11.89
C PHE A 196 -5.80 -7.04 12.22
N LEU A 197 -5.52 -6.85 13.51
CA LEU A 197 -4.33 -6.15 13.98
C LEU A 197 -3.54 -7.08 14.88
N VAL A 198 -2.52 -7.73 14.33
CA VAL A 198 -1.82 -8.88 14.90
C VAL A 198 -0.31 -8.76 14.75
N GLY A 199 0.44 -9.50 15.56
CA GLY A 199 1.90 -9.54 15.57
C GLY A 199 2.50 -9.19 16.92
N ASP A 200 3.80 -9.51 17.11
CA ASP A 200 4.52 -9.43 18.37
C ASP A 200 5.53 -8.28 18.40
N SER A 201 6.49 -8.23 17.45
CA SER A 201 7.49 -7.16 17.37
C SER A 201 6.92 -5.84 16.86
N HIS A 202 5.89 -5.91 16.06
CA HIS A 202 4.96 -4.84 15.73
C HIS A 202 3.59 -5.44 15.39
N ARG A 203 2.53 -4.63 15.54
CA ARG A 203 1.16 -5.04 15.20
C ARG A 203 0.84 -4.59 13.78
N GLU A 204 0.71 -5.55 12.87
CA GLU A 204 0.41 -5.31 11.46
C GLU A 204 -1.10 -5.31 11.19
N LEU A 205 -1.57 -4.33 10.40
CA LEU A 205 -2.95 -4.30 9.93
C LEU A 205 -3.12 -5.22 8.72
N ILE A 206 -3.92 -6.26 8.86
CA ILE A 206 -4.27 -7.19 7.79
C ILE A 206 -5.74 -6.99 7.43
N LEU A 207 -6.00 -6.72 6.16
CA LEU A 207 -7.32 -6.76 5.56
C LEU A 207 -7.42 -8.03 4.74
N THR A 208 -8.41 -8.88 5.04
CA THR A 208 -8.59 -10.17 4.35
C THR A 208 -10.04 -10.66 4.50
N GLY A 209 -10.36 -11.78 3.88
CA GLY A 209 -11.68 -12.39 3.85
C GLY A 209 -12.45 -12.13 2.56
N PRO A 210 -13.64 -12.72 2.39
CA PRO A 210 -14.34 -12.77 1.10
C PRO A 210 -14.58 -11.40 0.45
N ALA A 211 -14.86 -10.35 1.24
CA ALA A 211 -15.08 -9.01 0.68
C ALA A 211 -13.77 -8.38 0.15
N ALA A 212 -12.63 -8.66 0.78
CA ALA A 212 -11.33 -8.24 0.29
C ALA A 212 -10.97 -8.99 -1.00
N THR A 213 -11.17 -10.31 -1.02
CA THR A 213 -11.00 -11.17 -2.20
C THR A 213 -11.85 -10.68 -3.38
N GLU A 214 -13.12 -10.33 -3.17
CA GLU A 214 -13.99 -9.79 -4.22
C GLU A 214 -13.51 -8.41 -4.72
N THR A 215 -12.94 -7.58 -3.85
CA THR A 215 -12.35 -6.29 -4.28
C THR A 215 -11.16 -6.50 -5.21
N VAL A 216 -10.26 -7.44 -4.88
CA VAL A 216 -9.11 -7.81 -5.72
C VAL A 216 -9.57 -8.34 -7.08
N LYS A 217 -10.62 -9.19 -7.11
CA LYS A 217 -11.20 -9.69 -8.36
C LYS A 217 -11.75 -8.60 -9.25
N MET A 218 -12.39 -7.56 -8.67
CA MET A 218 -12.91 -6.42 -9.43
C MET A 218 -11.76 -5.60 -10.05
N GLU A 219 -10.70 -5.35 -9.28
CA GLU A 219 -9.52 -4.64 -9.80
C GLU A 219 -8.83 -5.44 -10.89
N GLY A 220 -8.57 -6.73 -10.68
CA GLY A 220 -7.94 -7.61 -11.65
C GLY A 220 -8.72 -7.76 -12.96
N ALA A 221 -10.05 -7.53 -12.96
CA ALA A 221 -10.89 -7.52 -14.16
C ALA A 221 -10.87 -6.16 -14.88
N ALA A 222 -10.48 -5.08 -14.22
CA ALA A 222 -10.46 -3.74 -14.79
C ALA A 222 -9.24 -3.54 -15.71
N GLU A 223 -9.48 -3.06 -16.92
CA GLU A 223 -8.41 -2.59 -17.80
C GLU A 223 -8.09 -1.10 -17.50
N ALA A 224 -6.93 -0.65 -17.98
CA ALA A 224 -6.55 0.75 -17.84
C ALA A 224 -7.67 1.69 -18.32
N THR A 225 -8.06 2.62 -17.46
CA THR A 225 -9.17 3.57 -17.58
C THR A 225 -10.57 3.02 -17.28
N GLU A 226 -10.70 1.77 -16.87
CA GLU A 226 -11.98 1.19 -16.47
C GLU A 226 -12.18 1.24 -14.95
N ILE A 227 -13.44 1.23 -14.56
CA ILE A 227 -13.91 1.05 -13.20
C ILE A 227 -14.85 -0.15 -13.21
N VAL A 228 -14.47 -1.23 -12.52
CA VAL A 228 -15.29 -2.44 -12.37
C VAL A 228 -15.84 -2.50 -10.96
N ILE A 229 -17.14 -2.67 -10.82
CA ILE A 229 -17.84 -2.81 -9.55
C ILE A 229 -18.49 -4.17 -9.45
N SER A 230 -18.53 -4.72 -8.24
CA SER A 230 -19.16 -6.01 -7.97
C SER A 230 -20.67 -5.97 -8.16
N LYS A 231 -21.29 -7.15 -8.26
CA LYS A 231 -22.76 -7.29 -8.30
C LYS A 231 -23.42 -6.71 -7.06
N ALA A 232 -22.81 -6.85 -5.88
CA ALA A 232 -23.31 -6.27 -4.63
C ALA A 232 -23.35 -4.74 -4.72
N THR A 233 -22.26 -4.09 -5.13
CA THR A 233 -22.21 -2.64 -5.32
C THR A 233 -23.21 -2.18 -6.38
N ALA A 234 -23.26 -2.86 -7.53
CA ALA A 234 -24.16 -2.50 -8.64
C ALA A 234 -25.64 -2.56 -8.26
N SER A 235 -26.03 -3.48 -7.36
CA SER A 235 -27.45 -3.70 -6.98
C SER A 235 -28.08 -2.52 -6.24
N VAL A 236 -27.29 -1.69 -5.56
CA VAL A 236 -27.75 -0.54 -4.76
C VAL A 236 -27.57 0.80 -5.47
N LEU A 237 -26.97 0.79 -6.63
CA LEU A 237 -26.74 2.00 -7.43
C LEU A 237 -27.91 2.28 -8.41
N PRO A 238 -28.13 3.55 -8.77
CA PRO A 238 -29.05 3.90 -9.86
C PRO A 238 -28.62 3.21 -11.17
N LYS A 239 -29.56 2.65 -11.92
CA LYS A 239 -29.30 1.99 -13.21
C LYS A 239 -28.51 2.86 -14.19
N ALA A 240 -28.67 4.18 -14.10
CA ALA A 240 -27.92 5.12 -14.94
C ALA A 240 -26.40 5.09 -14.68
N ALA A 241 -25.96 4.78 -13.47
CA ALA A 241 -24.53 4.70 -13.09
C ALA A 241 -23.89 3.35 -13.49
N VAL A 242 -24.69 2.29 -13.61
CA VAL A 242 -24.22 0.94 -13.94
C VAL A 242 -24.12 0.78 -15.46
N GLY A 243 -22.97 0.34 -15.94
CA GLY A 243 -22.67 0.10 -17.35
C GLY A 243 -22.95 -1.34 -17.79
N ARG A 244 -22.27 -1.75 -18.87
CA ARG A 244 -22.36 -3.13 -19.39
C ARG A 244 -21.72 -4.13 -18.40
N PRO A 245 -22.19 -5.40 -18.44
CA PRO A 245 -21.50 -6.47 -17.71
C PRO A 245 -20.03 -6.59 -18.14
N LYS A 246 -19.17 -6.85 -17.18
CA LYS A 246 -17.76 -7.24 -17.34
C LYS A 246 -17.44 -8.24 -16.22
N GLU A 247 -17.39 -9.52 -16.55
CA GLU A 247 -17.16 -10.55 -15.55
C GLU A 247 -15.89 -10.24 -14.71
N PRO A 248 -15.98 -10.36 -13.37
CA PRO A 248 -17.10 -10.92 -12.58
C PRO A 248 -18.17 -9.88 -12.15
N GLY A 249 -18.13 -8.63 -12.62
CA GLY A 249 -18.98 -7.53 -12.21
C GLY A 249 -19.58 -6.70 -13.35
N PHE A 250 -19.57 -5.38 -13.17
CA PHE A 250 -20.08 -4.40 -14.11
C PHE A 250 -19.15 -3.21 -14.24
N LEU A 251 -19.04 -2.64 -15.43
CA LEU A 251 -18.40 -1.34 -15.61
C LEU A 251 -19.25 -0.22 -15.00
N VAL A 252 -18.60 0.80 -14.47
CA VAL A 252 -19.26 2.06 -14.14
C VAL A 252 -19.42 2.89 -15.41
N ARG A 253 -20.64 3.44 -15.61
CA ARG A 253 -20.96 4.28 -16.78
C ARG A 253 -20.92 5.77 -16.47
N ALA A 254 -21.37 6.18 -15.29
CA ALA A 254 -21.46 7.57 -14.87
C ALA A 254 -21.40 7.71 -13.35
N ALA A 255 -21.08 8.90 -12.88
CA ALA A 255 -21.23 9.27 -11.49
C ALA A 255 -22.69 9.25 -11.04
N VAL A 256 -22.91 9.06 -9.75
CA VAL A 256 -24.22 9.08 -9.11
C VAL A 256 -24.55 10.54 -8.77
N PRO A 257 -25.70 11.10 -9.18
CA PRO A 257 -26.08 12.46 -8.82
C PRO A 257 -26.46 12.57 -7.32
N ASP A 258 -26.43 13.80 -6.82
CA ASP A 258 -26.90 14.19 -5.48
C ASP A 258 -26.28 13.34 -4.34
N VAL A 259 -24.95 13.27 -4.33
CA VAL A 259 -24.18 12.61 -3.28
C VAL A 259 -23.52 13.69 -2.42
N ASP A 260 -23.89 13.71 -1.13
CA ASP A 260 -23.31 14.63 -0.16
C ASP A 260 -21.85 14.29 0.14
N GLU A 261 -21.10 15.27 0.62
CA GLU A 261 -19.75 15.07 1.16
C GLU A 261 -19.77 14.08 2.34
N GLY A 262 -18.74 13.27 2.43
CA GLY A 262 -18.54 12.36 3.54
C GLY A 262 -17.86 13.06 4.71
N THR A 263 -18.06 12.55 5.91
CA THR A 263 -17.31 12.99 7.09
C THR A 263 -16.08 12.12 7.31
N VAL A 264 -14.92 12.76 7.47
CA VAL A 264 -13.68 12.08 7.90
C VAL A 264 -13.44 12.44 9.36
N ASP A 265 -13.28 11.44 10.22
CA ASP A 265 -12.90 11.67 11.61
C ASP A 265 -11.49 12.24 11.70
N VAL A 266 -11.35 13.42 12.31
CA VAL A 266 -10.09 14.15 12.44
C VAL A 266 -9.53 14.16 13.87
N ARG A 267 -10.04 13.27 14.76
CA ARG A 267 -9.49 13.15 16.11
C ARG A 267 -7.98 12.87 16.09
N PRO A 268 -7.19 13.51 16.97
CA PRO A 268 -5.77 13.18 17.10
C PRO A 268 -5.59 11.73 17.58
N PRO A 269 -4.50 11.04 17.18
CA PRO A 269 -4.25 9.69 17.64
C PRO A 269 -3.98 9.67 19.14
N PRO A 270 -4.62 8.77 19.91
CA PRO A 270 -4.29 8.55 21.30
C PRO A 270 -3.09 7.60 21.43
N GLY A 271 -2.10 7.95 22.23
CA GLY A 271 -1.07 7.04 22.70
C GLY A 271 0.11 6.81 21.75
N ASN A 272 0.89 5.78 22.05
CA ASN A 272 2.12 5.42 21.33
C ASN A 272 1.83 4.64 20.06
N LEU A 273 2.18 5.22 18.90
CA LEU A 273 2.00 4.62 17.57
C LEU A 273 3.16 3.71 17.14
N GLU A 274 4.26 3.72 17.88
CA GLU A 274 5.49 2.96 17.57
C GLU A 274 5.22 1.47 17.36
N GLN A 275 4.34 0.89 18.17
CA GLN A 275 3.98 -0.53 18.10
C GLN A 275 3.34 -0.99 16.79
N TYR A 276 2.91 -0.06 15.94
CA TYR A 276 2.26 -0.35 14.64
C TYR A 276 3.19 -0.17 13.45
N ILE A 277 4.44 0.23 13.68
CA ILE A 277 5.44 0.41 12.63
C ILE A 277 6.43 -0.77 12.67
N PRO A 278 6.69 -1.44 11.53
CA PRO A 278 7.69 -2.49 11.44
C PRO A 278 9.06 -2.04 11.94
N VAL A 279 9.77 -2.90 12.69
CA VAL A 279 11.01 -2.55 13.42
C VAL A 279 12.04 -1.84 12.55
N ALA A 280 12.39 -2.44 11.39
CA ALA A 280 13.40 -1.87 10.50
C ALA A 280 12.95 -0.52 9.87
N VAL A 281 11.66 -0.36 9.59
CA VAL A 281 11.10 0.90 9.07
C VAL A 281 11.11 1.98 10.15
N ARG A 282 10.77 1.63 11.38
CA ARG A 282 10.82 2.52 12.54
C ARG A 282 12.22 3.07 12.79
N GLU A 283 13.22 2.18 12.78
CA GLU A 283 14.63 2.56 12.94
C GLU A 283 15.08 3.53 11.82
N SER A 284 14.66 3.27 10.58
CA SER A 284 14.96 4.13 9.45
C SER A 284 14.31 5.51 9.54
N ILE A 285 13.05 5.58 9.98
CA ILE A 285 12.33 6.85 10.23
C ILE A 285 13.08 7.69 11.28
N LEU A 286 13.46 7.09 12.41
CA LEU A 286 14.19 7.76 13.50
C LEU A 286 15.58 8.22 13.06
N ALA A 287 16.25 7.46 12.18
CA ALA A 287 17.55 7.84 11.63
C ALA A 287 17.45 8.94 10.56
N GLY A 288 16.24 9.32 10.12
CA GLY A 288 16.04 10.23 8.99
C GLY A 288 16.61 9.70 7.66
N ALA A 289 16.69 8.37 7.51
CA ALA A 289 17.41 7.68 6.43
C ALA A 289 16.48 7.21 5.28
N ASN A 290 15.31 7.82 5.14
CA ASN A 290 14.30 7.42 4.14
C ASN A 290 14.42 8.19 2.81
N GLU A 291 15.61 8.73 2.51
CA GLU A 291 15.83 9.37 1.21
C GLU A 291 15.61 8.36 0.06
N PRO A 292 14.94 8.79 -1.02
CA PRO A 292 14.68 7.91 -2.17
C PRO A 292 15.99 7.54 -2.88
N GLU A 293 16.18 6.26 -3.11
CA GLU A 293 17.36 5.74 -3.79
C GLU A 293 17.05 4.48 -4.60
N HIS A 294 17.95 4.15 -5.55
CA HIS A 294 17.98 2.84 -6.18
C HIS A 294 19.07 2.00 -5.54
N ARG A 295 18.69 0.84 -5.03
CA ARG A 295 19.61 -0.06 -4.33
C ARG A 295 19.36 -1.52 -4.66
N GLN A 296 20.35 -2.37 -4.42
CA GLN A 296 20.21 -3.80 -4.60
C GLN A 296 19.54 -4.41 -3.35
N VAL A 297 18.41 -5.08 -3.53
CA VAL A 297 17.61 -5.68 -2.45
C VAL A 297 17.24 -7.11 -2.81
N THR A 298 17.26 -8.00 -1.83
CA THR A 298 16.62 -9.31 -1.93
C THR A 298 15.21 -9.18 -1.39
N VAL A 299 14.21 -9.39 -2.25
CA VAL A 299 12.78 -9.20 -1.96
C VAL A 299 12.09 -10.56 -1.93
N ALA A 300 11.27 -10.79 -0.93
CA ALA A 300 10.39 -11.95 -0.88
C ALA A 300 8.93 -11.53 -0.74
N PHE A 301 8.06 -12.21 -1.47
CA PHE A 301 6.61 -12.21 -1.25
C PHE A 301 6.21 -13.55 -0.67
N LEU A 302 5.48 -13.51 0.42
CA LEU A 302 4.86 -14.66 1.05
C LEU A 302 3.34 -14.49 0.92
N HIS A 303 2.65 -15.39 0.25
CA HIS A 303 1.20 -15.46 0.21
C HIS A 303 0.71 -16.49 1.23
N PHE A 304 -0.18 -16.08 2.10
CA PHE A 304 -0.96 -16.96 2.98
C PHE A 304 -2.39 -17.08 2.46
N MET A 305 -2.97 -18.27 2.50
CA MET A 305 -4.25 -18.58 1.86
C MET A 305 -5.17 -19.40 2.78
N GLY A 306 -6.43 -19.59 2.37
CA GLY A 306 -7.43 -20.34 3.13
C GLY A 306 -8.20 -19.51 4.15
N VAL A 307 -8.06 -18.19 4.09
CA VAL A 307 -8.72 -17.28 5.06
C VAL A 307 -10.22 -17.21 4.83
N ASP A 308 -10.67 -17.25 3.58
CA ASP A 308 -12.09 -17.12 3.24
C ASP A 308 -12.88 -18.31 3.80
N ASP A 309 -12.35 -19.53 3.66
CA ASP A 309 -12.93 -20.74 4.22
C ASP A 309 -12.87 -20.74 5.75
N LEU A 310 -11.70 -20.44 6.34
CA LEU A 310 -11.53 -20.39 7.79
C LEU A 310 -12.48 -19.36 8.43
N LEU A 311 -12.66 -18.19 7.81
CA LEU A 311 -13.58 -17.16 8.29
C LEU A 311 -15.03 -17.64 8.22
N SER A 312 -15.44 -18.29 7.12
CA SER A 312 -16.80 -18.79 6.92
C SER A 312 -17.17 -19.96 7.84
N GLU A 313 -16.22 -20.86 8.12
CA GLU A 313 -16.45 -22.07 8.89
C GLU A 313 -16.30 -21.84 10.40
N GLN A 314 -15.30 -21.06 10.82
CA GLN A 314 -14.92 -20.95 12.23
C GLN A 314 -14.98 -19.50 12.76
N GLY A 315 -15.24 -18.52 11.89
CA GLY A 315 -15.44 -17.13 12.25
C GLY A 315 -14.14 -16.35 12.54
N PRO A 316 -14.27 -15.04 12.86
CA PRO A 316 -13.14 -14.12 12.92
C PRO A 316 -12.16 -14.41 14.05
N ALA A 317 -12.57 -15.06 15.13
CA ALA A 317 -11.68 -15.42 16.23
C ALA A 317 -10.65 -16.49 15.81
N ALA A 318 -11.05 -17.46 14.99
CA ALA A 318 -10.13 -18.46 14.43
C ALA A 318 -9.12 -17.81 13.48
N VAL A 319 -9.59 -16.95 12.56
CA VAL A 319 -8.72 -16.19 11.65
C VAL A 319 -7.73 -15.32 12.43
N SER A 320 -8.18 -14.64 13.49
CA SER A 320 -7.31 -13.80 14.32
C SER A 320 -6.18 -14.62 14.97
N ARG A 321 -6.47 -15.83 15.48
CA ARG A 321 -5.44 -16.72 16.03
C ARG A 321 -4.46 -17.18 14.96
N ALA A 322 -4.96 -17.69 13.83
CA ALA A 322 -4.13 -18.19 12.73
C ALA A 322 -3.21 -17.09 12.17
N LEU A 323 -3.73 -15.87 11.99
CA LEU A 323 -2.93 -14.71 11.57
C LEU A 323 -1.93 -14.26 12.65
N SER A 324 -2.30 -14.28 13.93
CA SER A 324 -1.37 -13.94 15.03
C SER A 324 -0.21 -14.93 15.08
N GLU A 325 -0.50 -16.21 14.93
CA GLU A 325 0.52 -17.25 14.89
C GLU A 325 1.44 -17.08 13.67
N LEU A 326 0.87 -16.96 12.48
CA LEU A 326 1.64 -16.78 11.25
C LEU A 326 2.54 -15.53 11.30
N ILE A 327 1.99 -14.37 11.67
CA ILE A 327 2.78 -13.11 11.74
C ILE A 327 3.85 -13.20 12.82
N GLY A 328 3.55 -13.77 14.00
CA GLY A 328 4.52 -14.00 15.06
C GLY A 328 5.68 -14.91 14.61
N GLN A 329 5.38 -15.98 13.88
CA GLN A 329 6.39 -16.88 13.29
C GLN A 329 7.25 -16.15 12.24
N VAL A 330 6.63 -15.36 11.36
CA VAL A 330 7.35 -14.53 10.38
C VAL A 330 8.30 -13.57 11.10
N GLN A 331 7.82 -12.80 12.06
CA GLN A 331 8.60 -11.82 12.82
C GLN A 331 9.76 -12.50 13.55
N LYS A 332 9.52 -13.63 14.20
CA LYS A 332 10.55 -14.41 14.89
C LYS A 332 11.65 -14.91 13.95
N ALA A 333 11.31 -15.28 12.72
CA ALA A 333 12.27 -15.73 11.72
C ALA A 333 13.11 -14.59 11.14
N ILE A 334 12.52 -13.41 10.90
CA ILE A 334 13.17 -12.30 10.20
C ILE A 334 13.95 -11.37 11.11
N ASP A 335 13.43 -11.02 12.30
CA ASP A 335 13.99 -9.98 13.15
C ASP A 335 15.46 -10.27 13.55
N PRO A 336 15.83 -11.50 14.03
CA PRO A 336 17.22 -11.81 14.37
C PRO A 336 18.17 -11.77 13.16
N ARG A 337 17.62 -11.88 11.95
CA ARG A 337 18.39 -11.87 10.70
C ARG A 337 18.45 -10.51 10.04
N GLY A 338 17.82 -9.48 10.62
CA GLY A 338 17.74 -8.14 10.04
C GLY A 338 17.09 -8.13 8.65
N VAL A 339 16.14 -9.01 8.40
CA VAL A 339 15.23 -8.95 7.24
C VAL A 339 14.06 -8.07 7.64
N ALA A 340 13.74 -7.07 6.83
CA ALA A 340 12.68 -6.14 7.12
C ALA A 340 11.31 -6.70 6.72
N PHE A 341 10.35 -6.63 7.62
CA PHE A 341 8.93 -6.67 7.29
C PHE A 341 8.57 -5.29 6.73
N LEU A 342 8.07 -5.20 5.50
CA LEU A 342 7.71 -3.90 4.92
C LEU A 342 6.22 -3.61 5.07
N ALA A 343 5.38 -4.54 4.66
CA ALA A 343 3.92 -4.39 4.71
C ALA A 343 3.23 -5.73 4.45
N THR A 344 1.93 -5.78 4.76
CA THR A 344 1.01 -6.74 4.16
C THR A 344 0.17 -6.06 3.09
N ASP A 345 -0.35 -6.84 2.14
CA ASP A 345 -1.26 -6.35 1.12
C ASP A 345 -2.39 -7.37 0.87
N VAL A 346 -3.51 -6.90 0.35
CA VAL A 346 -4.63 -7.76 -0.01
C VAL A 346 -4.27 -8.67 -1.18
N TYR A 347 -4.75 -9.91 -1.12
CA TYR A 347 -4.58 -10.87 -2.20
C TYR A 347 -5.75 -11.84 -2.22
N ASP A 348 -5.85 -12.65 -3.28
CA ASP A 348 -6.92 -13.64 -3.43
C ASP A 348 -6.87 -14.68 -2.30
N ASP A 349 -8.00 -14.94 -1.66
CA ASP A 349 -8.17 -15.92 -0.56
C ASP A 349 -7.18 -15.76 0.61
N GLY A 350 -6.85 -14.52 0.97
CA GLY A 350 -5.92 -14.27 2.08
C GLY A 350 -5.19 -12.94 1.95
N GLY A 351 -3.86 -12.98 1.93
CA GLY A 351 -3.02 -11.80 1.80
C GLY A 351 -1.58 -12.14 1.49
N LYS A 352 -0.81 -11.12 1.17
CA LYS A 352 0.63 -11.28 0.93
C LYS A 352 1.44 -10.43 1.91
N ILE A 353 2.57 -10.94 2.34
CA ILE A 353 3.58 -10.26 3.16
C ILE A 353 4.75 -9.89 2.27
N ILE A 354 5.29 -8.70 2.41
CA ILE A 354 6.43 -8.20 1.65
C ILE A 354 7.62 -8.09 2.61
N LEU A 355 8.68 -8.83 2.31
CA LEU A 355 9.91 -8.86 3.07
C LEU A 355 11.08 -8.35 2.24
N ALA A 356 12.04 -7.66 2.88
CA ALA A 356 13.22 -7.13 2.21
C ALA A 356 14.49 -7.36 3.03
N ALA A 357 15.56 -7.80 2.38
CA ALA A 357 16.91 -7.76 2.91
C ALA A 357 17.77 -6.84 2.04
N GLY A 358 18.41 -5.85 2.66
CA GLY A 358 19.11 -4.78 1.97
C GLY A 358 18.34 -3.44 1.92
N ALA A 359 17.11 -3.38 2.45
CA ALA A 359 16.30 -2.18 2.61
C ALA A 359 15.41 -2.31 3.86
N PRO A 360 15.15 -1.21 4.60
CA PRO A 360 15.72 0.13 4.49
C PRO A 360 17.22 0.17 4.80
N THR A 361 17.76 -0.79 5.54
CA THR A 361 19.18 -0.84 5.92
C THR A 361 19.89 -2.01 5.26
N ALA A 362 21.08 -1.78 4.68
CA ALA A 362 21.92 -2.83 4.12
C ALA A 362 22.90 -3.34 5.19
N THR A 363 22.87 -4.65 5.46
CA THR A 363 23.78 -5.31 6.42
C THR A 363 24.66 -6.39 5.79
N GLY A 364 24.51 -6.62 4.47
CA GLY A 364 25.24 -7.64 3.70
C GLY A 364 24.62 -9.05 3.84
N ASN A 365 25.09 -9.98 3.00
CA ASN A 365 24.57 -11.36 2.93
C ASN A 365 23.05 -11.47 2.78
N ASP A 366 22.46 -10.52 2.04
CA ASP A 366 21.01 -10.33 1.98
C ASP A 366 20.26 -11.57 1.49
N SER A 367 20.79 -12.23 0.45
CA SER A 367 20.18 -13.46 -0.09
C SER A 367 20.20 -14.62 0.92
N GLU A 368 21.34 -14.80 1.60
CA GLU A 368 21.50 -15.86 2.61
C GLU A 368 20.56 -15.66 3.78
N ARG A 369 20.54 -14.45 4.36
CA ARG A 369 19.67 -14.10 5.49
C ARG A 369 18.18 -14.29 5.15
N MET A 370 17.79 -13.88 3.93
CA MET A 370 16.45 -14.08 3.43
C MET A 370 16.11 -15.56 3.31
N LEU A 371 16.94 -16.35 2.61
CA LEU A 371 16.67 -17.78 2.41
C LEU A 371 16.60 -18.56 3.72
N LEU A 372 17.48 -18.27 4.68
CA LEU A 372 17.45 -18.90 6.00
C LEU A 372 16.15 -18.57 6.77
N ALA A 373 15.70 -17.31 6.73
CA ALA A 373 14.43 -16.92 7.33
C ALA A 373 13.24 -17.65 6.70
N LEU A 374 13.20 -17.71 5.36
CA LEU A 374 12.11 -18.34 4.63
C LEU A 374 12.06 -19.86 4.82
N ARG A 375 13.21 -20.50 4.91
CA ARG A 375 13.28 -21.95 5.22
C ARG A 375 12.77 -22.27 6.63
N GLU A 376 13.11 -21.43 7.61
CA GLU A 376 12.56 -21.56 8.96
C GLU A 376 11.02 -21.44 8.96
N MET A 377 10.46 -20.52 8.18
CA MET A 377 9.00 -20.37 8.06
C MET A 377 8.34 -21.59 7.43
N VAL A 378 8.82 -22.02 6.26
CA VAL A 378 8.23 -23.18 5.55
C VAL A 378 8.39 -24.48 6.31
N GLY A 379 9.39 -24.60 7.18
CA GLY A 379 9.62 -25.76 8.04
C GLY A 379 8.66 -25.87 9.23
N GLN A 380 7.75 -24.90 9.43
CA GLN A 380 6.75 -24.91 10.51
C GLN A 380 5.38 -25.33 9.97
N ASP A 381 4.55 -25.88 10.87
CA ASP A 381 3.13 -26.12 10.55
C ASP A 381 2.35 -24.81 10.60
N HIS A 382 1.57 -24.53 9.57
CA HIS A 382 0.73 -23.35 9.48
C HIS A 382 -0.74 -23.74 9.28
N GLU A 383 -1.65 -23.19 10.09
CA GLU A 383 -3.09 -23.31 9.86
C GLU A 383 -3.49 -22.63 8.52
N LEU A 384 -2.79 -21.56 8.15
CA LEU A 384 -2.89 -20.89 6.86
C LEU A 384 -1.72 -21.31 5.98
N PRO A 385 -1.93 -22.13 4.92
CA PRO A 385 -0.85 -22.52 4.02
C PRO A 385 -0.15 -21.31 3.38
N ILE A 386 1.17 -21.40 3.23
CA ILE A 386 2.00 -20.34 2.67
C ILE A 386 2.73 -20.79 1.41
N ARG A 387 2.98 -19.87 0.48
CA ARG A 387 3.87 -20.03 -0.66
C ARG A 387 4.71 -18.78 -0.86
N ILE A 388 5.92 -18.95 -1.37
CA ILE A 388 6.91 -17.87 -1.34
C ILE A 388 7.61 -17.72 -2.68
N GLY A 389 7.82 -16.47 -3.11
CA GLY A 389 8.65 -16.12 -4.26
C GLY A 389 9.73 -15.11 -3.86
N VAL A 390 10.97 -15.34 -4.31
CA VAL A 390 12.14 -14.53 -3.95
C VAL A 390 12.91 -14.10 -5.18
N ASN A 391 13.26 -12.83 -5.25
CA ASN A 391 14.17 -12.31 -6.27
C ASN A 391 15.17 -11.32 -5.66
N ARG A 392 16.26 -11.07 -6.35
CA ARG A 392 17.24 -10.05 -6.01
C ARG A 392 17.51 -9.16 -7.21
N GLY A 393 17.41 -7.86 -7.02
CA GLY A 393 17.67 -6.91 -8.08
C GLY A 393 17.75 -5.48 -7.62
N HIS A 394 17.87 -4.57 -8.59
CA HIS A 394 17.89 -3.15 -8.35
C HIS A 394 16.46 -2.60 -8.27
N VAL A 395 16.11 -2.04 -7.12
CA VAL A 395 14.77 -1.52 -6.85
C VAL A 395 14.85 -0.07 -6.38
N PHE A 396 13.81 0.68 -6.64
CA PHE A 396 13.56 1.93 -5.92
C PHE A 396 13.24 1.58 -4.47
N SER A 397 13.73 2.39 -3.53
CA SER A 397 13.53 2.24 -2.10
C SER A 397 13.40 3.63 -1.47
N GLY A 398 12.34 3.89 -0.71
CA GLY A 398 12.11 5.19 -0.08
C GLY A 398 10.67 5.43 0.34
N ASP A 399 10.43 6.61 0.89
CA ASP A 399 9.09 7.06 1.25
C ASP A 399 8.31 7.51 0.02
N VAL A 400 7.06 7.08 -0.07
CA VAL A 400 6.11 7.51 -1.10
C VAL A 400 4.82 8.02 -0.46
N GLY A 401 4.14 8.91 -1.17
CA GLY A 401 2.89 9.53 -0.75
C GLY A 401 3.04 10.99 -0.31
N PRO A 402 1.92 11.70 -0.12
CA PRO A 402 1.93 13.10 0.32
C PRO A 402 2.45 13.23 1.77
N ALA A 403 2.90 14.43 2.15
CA ALA A 403 3.51 14.68 3.46
C ALA A 403 2.64 14.26 4.66
N TYR A 404 1.33 14.33 4.53
CA TYR A 404 0.37 13.97 5.59
C TYR A 404 0.02 12.48 5.64
N ARG A 405 0.42 11.68 4.63
CA ARG A 405 0.22 10.22 4.60
C ARG A 405 1.21 9.57 3.66
N ARG A 406 2.17 8.88 4.20
CA ARG A 406 3.26 8.23 3.44
C ARG A 406 3.44 6.79 3.86
N THR A 407 4.22 6.05 3.10
CA THR A 407 4.70 4.72 3.43
C THR A 407 6.12 4.55 2.92
N TYR A 408 6.94 3.81 3.68
CA TYR A 408 8.20 3.32 3.15
C TYR A 408 7.92 2.09 2.28
N THR A 409 8.48 2.05 1.07
CA THR A 409 8.25 0.96 0.13
C THR A 409 9.44 0.71 -0.79
N ILE A 410 9.40 -0.44 -1.46
CA ILE A 410 10.30 -0.80 -2.56
C ILE A 410 9.48 -1.03 -3.82
N MET A 411 9.99 -0.62 -4.98
CA MET A 411 9.28 -0.75 -6.26
C MET A 411 10.24 -1.04 -7.41
N GLY A 412 9.73 -1.69 -8.46
CA GLY A 412 10.47 -1.99 -9.68
C GLY A 412 10.13 -3.37 -10.25
N ASP A 413 10.66 -3.66 -11.44
CA ASP A 413 10.41 -4.93 -12.14
C ASP A 413 10.93 -6.14 -11.35
N ASP A 414 12.04 -5.98 -10.63
CA ASP A 414 12.60 -7.04 -9.78
C ASP A 414 11.72 -7.35 -8.56
N VAL A 415 10.99 -6.36 -8.01
CA VAL A 415 9.96 -6.58 -6.98
C VAL A 415 8.78 -7.36 -7.56
N ASN A 416 8.30 -6.96 -8.75
CA ASN A 416 7.23 -7.63 -9.45
C ASN A 416 7.58 -9.08 -9.81
N LEU A 417 8.85 -9.35 -10.13
CA LEU A 417 9.32 -10.70 -10.42
C LEU A 417 9.18 -11.63 -9.19
N ALA A 418 9.56 -11.16 -8.00
CA ALA A 418 9.37 -11.92 -6.76
C ALA A 418 7.89 -12.25 -6.51
N ALA A 419 6.98 -11.29 -6.74
CA ALA A 419 5.53 -11.52 -6.61
C ALA A 419 5.00 -12.57 -7.61
N ARG A 420 5.54 -12.60 -8.83
CA ARG A 420 5.17 -13.58 -9.86
C ARG A 420 5.71 -14.98 -9.54
N LEU A 421 6.92 -15.09 -8.99
CA LEU A 421 7.47 -16.35 -8.49
C LEU A 421 6.59 -16.90 -7.36
N MET A 422 6.16 -16.05 -6.42
CA MET A 422 5.21 -16.42 -5.37
C MET A 422 3.90 -16.97 -5.97
N SER A 423 3.36 -16.31 -6.99
CA SER A 423 2.11 -16.76 -7.63
C SER A 423 2.24 -18.09 -8.35
N ALA A 424 3.45 -18.45 -8.80
CA ALA A 424 3.74 -19.71 -9.48
C ALA A 424 4.08 -20.87 -8.52
N ALA A 425 4.45 -20.57 -7.27
CA ALA A 425 4.81 -21.56 -6.26
C ALA A 425 3.56 -22.29 -5.74
N SER A 426 3.73 -23.55 -5.35
CA SER A 426 2.72 -24.33 -4.62
C SER A 426 2.78 -24.04 -3.12
N PRO A 427 1.72 -24.34 -2.35
CA PRO A 427 1.79 -24.29 -0.89
C PRO A 427 2.98 -25.09 -0.33
N GLY A 428 3.73 -24.48 0.59
CA GLY A 428 4.94 -25.06 1.18
C GLY A 428 6.21 -24.92 0.34
N GLU A 429 6.14 -24.28 -0.85
CA GLU A 429 7.31 -24.11 -1.73
C GLU A 429 7.88 -22.69 -1.69
N ILE A 430 9.21 -22.61 -1.88
CA ILE A 430 9.95 -21.35 -2.07
C ILE A 430 10.53 -21.35 -3.48
N TYR A 431 10.09 -20.43 -4.34
CA TYR A 431 10.68 -20.23 -5.66
C TYR A 431 11.63 -19.03 -5.65
N ALA A 432 12.86 -19.26 -6.09
CA ALA A 432 13.90 -18.22 -6.12
C ALA A 432 14.59 -18.15 -7.48
N THR A 433 14.99 -16.94 -7.89
CA THR A 433 15.84 -16.75 -9.07
C THR A 433 17.26 -17.26 -8.83
N PRO A 434 18.02 -17.60 -9.89
CA PRO A 434 19.43 -18.03 -9.78
C PRO A 434 20.28 -17.03 -8.97
N VAL A 435 20.09 -15.72 -9.17
CA VAL A 435 20.86 -14.67 -8.49
C VAL A 435 20.70 -14.70 -6.97
N VAL A 436 19.55 -15.16 -6.47
CA VAL A 436 19.31 -15.32 -5.02
C VAL A 436 20.07 -16.53 -4.48
N VAL A 437 19.94 -17.67 -5.15
CA VAL A 437 20.61 -18.92 -4.78
C VAL A 437 22.13 -18.79 -4.82
N ASP A 438 22.65 -18.17 -5.88
CA ASP A 438 24.06 -17.95 -6.06
C ASP A 438 24.63 -16.92 -5.08
N GLY A 439 23.81 -15.96 -4.64
CA GLY A 439 24.17 -14.96 -3.65
C GLY A 439 24.22 -15.45 -2.20
N SER A 440 23.90 -16.71 -1.93
CA SER A 440 23.97 -17.33 -0.61
C SER A 440 25.27 -18.11 -0.42
N ARG A 441 25.88 -18.01 0.76
CA ARG A 441 26.97 -18.90 1.18
C ARG A 441 26.47 -20.25 1.70
N THR A 442 25.32 -20.25 2.32
CA THR A 442 24.61 -21.47 2.69
C THR A 442 24.12 -22.14 1.39
N LEU A 443 24.43 -23.42 1.25
CA LEU A 443 23.97 -24.27 0.16
C LEU A 443 22.61 -24.87 0.53
N PHE A 444 21.68 -24.79 -0.38
CA PHE A 444 20.35 -25.38 -0.25
C PHE A 444 20.17 -26.48 -1.32
N ALA A 445 19.39 -27.48 -1.02
CA ALA A 445 18.89 -28.39 -2.04
C ALA A 445 18.05 -27.56 -3.02
N THR A 446 18.34 -27.67 -4.31
CA THR A 446 17.61 -26.92 -5.33
C THR A 446 17.10 -27.85 -6.42
N ARG A 447 15.85 -27.63 -6.84
CA ARG A 447 15.27 -28.28 -8.02
C ARG A 447 15.01 -27.20 -9.07
N ALA A 448 15.68 -27.33 -10.24
CA ALA A 448 15.41 -26.41 -11.35
C ALA A 448 13.96 -26.59 -11.84
N LEU A 449 13.28 -25.47 -12.01
CA LEU A 449 11.93 -25.42 -12.58
C LEU A 449 12.02 -25.25 -14.09
N GLU A 450 11.01 -25.72 -14.81
CA GLU A 450 10.88 -25.39 -16.23
C GLU A 450 10.76 -23.86 -16.37
N PRO A 451 11.53 -23.25 -17.29
CA PRO A 451 11.43 -21.81 -17.51
C PRO A 451 10.01 -21.43 -17.91
N PHE A 452 9.44 -20.42 -17.25
CA PHE A 452 8.08 -19.99 -17.49
C PHE A 452 7.98 -18.53 -17.91
N SER A 453 7.00 -18.24 -18.76
CA SER A 453 6.74 -16.89 -19.24
C SER A 453 6.16 -16.03 -18.12
N VAL A 454 6.73 -14.85 -17.95
CA VAL A 454 6.30 -13.88 -16.95
C VAL A 454 5.84 -12.61 -17.67
N LYS A 455 4.64 -12.13 -17.35
CA LYS A 455 4.08 -10.90 -17.94
C LYS A 455 5.08 -9.76 -17.83
N GLY A 456 5.47 -9.15 -18.95
CA GLY A 456 6.42 -8.04 -18.99
C GLY A 456 7.89 -8.44 -19.18
N LYS A 457 8.25 -9.72 -19.17
CA LYS A 457 9.58 -10.22 -19.56
C LYS A 457 9.53 -10.76 -20.98
N ALA A 458 10.55 -10.41 -21.80
CA ALA A 458 10.66 -10.89 -23.18
C ALA A 458 11.10 -12.34 -23.24
N GLU A 459 11.90 -12.80 -22.27
CA GLU A 459 12.42 -14.16 -22.18
C GLU A 459 11.83 -14.90 -20.99
N PRO A 460 11.66 -16.24 -21.09
CA PRO A 460 11.23 -17.06 -19.96
C PRO A 460 12.20 -16.91 -18.78
N VAL A 461 11.65 -16.89 -17.58
CA VAL A 461 12.43 -16.78 -16.35
C VAL A 461 12.79 -18.17 -15.85
N GLN A 462 14.08 -18.39 -15.58
CA GLN A 462 14.57 -19.54 -14.86
C GLN A 462 14.41 -19.31 -13.37
N ALA A 463 13.88 -20.30 -12.66
CA ALA A 463 13.80 -20.31 -11.21
C ALA A 463 14.14 -21.68 -10.63
N PHE A 464 14.37 -21.70 -9.34
CA PHE A 464 14.61 -22.91 -8.54
C PHE A 464 13.60 -22.99 -7.41
N GLU A 465 13.10 -24.18 -7.15
CA GLU A 465 12.54 -24.50 -5.85
C GLU A 465 13.71 -24.68 -4.85
N VAL A 466 13.60 -24.01 -3.69
CA VAL A 466 14.63 -24.03 -2.65
C VAL A 466 14.20 -24.94 -1.50
N GLY A 467 14.91 -26.03 -1.33
CA GLY A 467 14.72 -27.03 -0.27
C GLY A 467 15.61 -26.79 0.95
N GLU A 468 15.88 -27.87 1.70
CA GLU A 468 16.65 -27.86 2.94
C GLU A 468 18.10 -27.40 2.75
N GLU A 469 18.72 -26.95 3.84
CA GLU A 469 20.14 -26.65 3.90
C GLU A 469 20.98 -27.93 3.72
N THR A 470 22.00 -27.86 2.87
CA THR A 470 22.88 -29.00 2.55
C THR A 470 24.35 -28.76 2.92
N GLY A 471 24.72 -27.56 3.31
CA GLY A 471 26.07 -27.21 3.72
C GLY A 471 26.43 -25.73 3.46
N THR A 472 27.71 -25.43 3.43
CA THR A 472 28.21 -24.06 3.18
C THR A 472 29.25 -24.06 2.08
N ARG A 473 29.31 -23.00 1.27
CA ARG A 473 30.36 -22.80 0.26
C ARG A 473 31.69 -22.51 0.99
N SER A 474 32.75 -23.22 0.62
CA SER A 474 34.10 -22.87 1.07
C SER A 474 34.47 -21.47 0.54
N THR A 475 35.00 -20.63 1.41
CA THR A 475 35.55 -19.32 1.04
C THR A 475 36.82 -19.46 0.25
#